data_97bc236a549b7347d2e64a78467d09c6
#
_entry.id   97bc236a549b7347d2e64a78467d09c6
#
_cell.length_a   1.000
_cell.length_b   1.000
_cell.length_c   1.000
_cell.angle_alpha   90.00
_cell.angle_beta   90.00
_cell.angle_gamma   90.00
#
_symmetry.space_group_name_H-M   'P 1'
#
loop_
_entity.id
_entity.type
_entity.pdbx_description
1 polymer ?
#
loop_
_entity_poly.entity_id
_entity_poly.type
_entity_poly.pdbx_seq_one_letter_code
_entity_poly.pdbx_strand_id
1 'polypeptide(L)'
;SIATLITSDAFSLFAGGDLEPPVQEILVKDVGPVDIYKVCHHGSRYQDLAFMSALHPRISIISVGAGNTYGHPAVQTLQALARLGSEVLRTDIDGAVAVQVRNHQFTVRRAKGRFNLIRWG
;
A
#
# COMPACT_ATOMS: atom_id res chain seq x y z
N SER A 1 -2.04 17.40 -3.02
CA SER A 1 -2.47 16.00 -3.08
C SER A 1 -3.62 15.73 -2.15
N ILE A 2 -4.43 14.75 -2.49
CA ILE A 2 -5.54 14.31 -1.68
C ILE A 2 -5.25 12.91 -1.16
N ALA A 3 -5.35 12.74 0.16
CA ALA A 3 -5.33 11.43 0.77
C ALA A 3 -6.75 11.06 1.20
N THR A 4 -7.07 9.79 1.08
CA THR A 4 -8.43 9.30 1.36
C THR A 4 -8.37 8.06 2.24
N LEU A 5 -9.12 8.06 3.32
CA LEU A 5 -9.34 6.87 4.14
C LEU A 5 -10.75 6.36 3.85
N ILE A 6 -10.85 5.12 3.40
CA ILE A 6 -12.11 4.45 3.13
C ILE A 6 -12.28 3.35 4.17
N THR A 7 -13.40 3.38 4.89
CA THR A 7 -13.71 2.35 5.88
C THR A 7 -15.08 1.76 5.59
N SER A 8 -15.18 0.46 5.78
CA SER A 8 -16.45 -0.28 5.70
C SER A 8 -16.40 -1.42 6.70
N ASP A 9 -17.50 -2.15 6.84
CA ASP A 9 -17.53 -3.35 7.69
C ASP A 9 -16.63 -4.46 7.14
N ALA A 10 -16.32 -4.42 5.84
CA ALA A 10 -15.55 -5.46 5.18
C ALA A 10 -14.04 -5.20 5.19
N PHE A 11 -13.62 -3.93 5.05
CA PHE A 11 -12.20 -3.57 4.95
C PHE A 11 -11.97 -2.10 5.19
N SER A 12 -10.70 -1.73 5.37
CA SER A 12 -10.23 -0.35 5.40
C SER A 12 -9.12 -0.15 4.38
N LEU A 13 -9.10 1.01 3.75
CA LEU A 13 -8.11 1.36 2.74
C LEU A 13 -7.67 2.80 2.93
N PHE A 14 -6.36 3.02 2.92
CA PHE A 14 -5.79 4.37 2.87
C PHE A 14 -5.11 4.57 1.52
N ALA A 15 -5.57 5.58 0.79
CA ALA A 15 -4.97 5.99 -0.48
C ALA A 15 -4.17 7.27 -0.24
N GLY A 16 -2.86 7.20 -0.36
CA GLY A 16 -1.97 8.27 0.08
C GLY A 16 -1.74 9.39 -0.93
N GLY A 17 -2.11 9.20 -2.19
CA GLY A 17 -1.77 10.19 -3.21
C GLY A 17 -0.27 10.43 -3.26
N ASP A 18 0.14 11.68 -3.42
CA ASP A 18 1.55 12.07 -3.47
C ASP A 18 2.02 12.70 -2.15
N LEU A 19 1.42 12.32 -1.03
CA LEU A 19 1.83 12.84 0.27
C LEU A 19 3.30 12.57 0.55
N GLU A 20 4.00 13.60 1.03
CA GLU A 20 5.40 13.51 1.43
C GLU A 20 5.53 13.51 2.95
N PRO A 21 6.74 13.21 3.49
CA PRO A 21 6.94 13.03 4.92
C PRO A 21 6.38 14.12 5.82
N PRO A 22 6.49 15.44 5.50
CA PRO A 22 5.95 16.45 6.41
C PRO A 22 4.45 16.30 6.67
N VAL A 23 3.67 15.94 5.64
CA VAL A 23 2.23 15.71 5.78
C VAL A 23 1.97 14.36 6.43
N GLN A 24 2.73 13.33 6.04
CA GLN A 24 2.64 12.02 6.65
C GLN A 24 2.85 12.11 8.17
N GLU A 25 3.86 12.85 8.60
CA GLU A 25 4.16 13.06 10.02
C GLU A 25 2.99 13.67 10.77
N ILE A 26 2.33 14.65 10.16
CA ILE A 26 1.15 15.29 10.76
C ILE A 26 0.02 14.28 10.94
N LEU A 27 -0.16 13.37 9.97
CA LEU A 27 -1.26 12.43 9.96
C LEU A 27 -1.06 11.20 10.85
N VAL A 28 0.13 10.97 11.37
CA VAL A 28 0.42 9.78 12.21
C VAL A 28 -0.60 9.60 13.33
N LYS A 29 -1.03 10.69 13.95
CA LYS A 29 -1.98 10.64 15.07
C LYS A 29 -3.41 10.36 14.63
N ASP A 30 -3.71 10.57 13.36
CA ASP A 30 -5.08 10.48 12.83
C ASP A 30 -5.35 9.16 12.11
N VAL A 31 -4.32 8.32 11.95
CA VAL A 31 -4.46 7.05 11.27
C VAL A 31 -4.26 5.89 12.24
N GLY A 32 -4.85 4.78 11.91
CA GLY A 32 -4.64 3.52 12.61
C GLY A 32 -4.41 2.41 11.61
N PRO A 33 -4.37 1.15 12.06
CA PRO A 33 -4.17 0.02 11.15
C PRO A 33 -5.20 -0.02 10.04
N VAL A 34 -4.75 -0.29 8.82
CA VAL A 34 -5.60 -0.47 7.66
C VAL A 34 -5.31 -1.83 7.02
N ASP A 35 -6.29 -2.34 6.29
CA ASP A 35 -6.09 -3.58 5.54
C ASP A 35 -5.26 -3.32 4.30
N ILE A 36 -5.57 -2.27 3.56
CA ILE A 36 -4.95 -1.96 2.28
C ILE A 36 -4.39 -0.55 2.32
N TYR A 37 -3.14 -0.42 1.90
CA TYR A 37 -2.47 0.86 1.77
C TYR A 37 -2.02 1.07 0.33
N LYS A 38 -2.58 2.07 -0.33
CA LYS A 38 -2.02 2.54 -1.60
C LYS A 38 -0.90 3.50 -1.27
N VAL A 39 0.32 3.05 -1.52
CA VAL A 39 1.54 3.70 -1.04
C VAL A 39 1.69 5.10 -1.61
N CYS A 40 2.07 6.04 -0.76
CA CYS A 40 2.25 7.43 -1.14
C CYS A 40 3.33 7.58 -2.20
N HIS A 41 3.11 8.50 -3.14
CA HIS A 41 4.08 8.98 -4.11
C HIS A 41 4.77 7.84 -4.85
N HIS A 42 3.97 6.86 -5.35
CA HIS A 42 4.43 5.74 -6.18
C HIS A 42 5.56 4.92 -5.53
N GLY A 43 5.63 4.90 -4.21
CA GLY A 43 6.68 4.18 -3.50
C GLY A 43 8.02 4.90 -3.49
N SER A 44 8.02 6.24 -3.55
CA SER A 44 9.26 7.00 -3.44
C SER A 44 9.99 6.67 -2.14
N ARG A 45 11.29 6.98 -2.07
CA ARG A 45 12.09 6.77 -0.87
C ARG A 45 11.71 7.71 0.28
N TYR A 46 11.02 8.80 -0.03
CA TYR A 46 10.62 9.82 0.95
C TYR A 46 9.32 9.39 1.62
N GLN A 47 9.47 8.61 2.67
CA GLN A 47 8.35 8.10 3.46
C GLN A 47 8.63 8.33 4.94
N ASP A 48 7.58 8.63 5.69
CA ASP A 48 7.67 8.67 7.14
C ASP A 48 7.44 7.26 7.69
N LEU A 49 8.45 6.68 8.33
CA LEU A 49 8.37 5.31 8.82
C LEU A 49 7.35 5.15 9.94
N ALA A 50 7.19 6.17 10.78
CA ALA A 50 6.18 6.13 11.84
C ALA A 50 4.78 6.11 11.26
N PHE A 51 4.55 6.85 10.17
CA PHE A 51 3.28 6.83 9.46
C PHE A 51 2.98 5.44 8.89
N MET A 52 3.94 4.83 8.21
CA MET A 52 3.79 3.49 7.66
C MET A 52 3.55 2.45 8.76
N SER A 53 4.25 2.57 9.88
CA SER A 53 4.05 1.70 11.03
C SER A 53 2.67 1.86 11.65
N ALA A 54 2.16 3.08 11.72
CA ALA A 54 0.81 3.34 12.24
C ALA A 54 -0.25 2.69 11.35
N LEU A 55 -0.07 2.75 10.03
CA LEU A 55 -0.98 2.10 9.07
C LEU A 55 -0.88 0.57 9.12
N HIS A 56 0.28 0.04 9.43
CA HIS A 56 0.55 -1.40 9.53
C HIS A 56 -0.26 -2.23 8.51
N PRO A 57 -0.13 -1.95 7.20
CA PRO A 57 -1.02 -2.53 6.21
C PRO A 57 -0.78 -4.02 5.99
N ARG A 58 -1.85 -4.75 5.76
CA ARG A 58 -1.77 -6.17 5.36
C ARG A 58 -1.34 -6.29 3.91
N ILE A 59 -1.90 -5.41 3.07
CA ILE A 59 -1.60 -5.34 1.63
C ILE A 59 -1.17 -3.92 1.32
N SER A 60 -0.06 -3.78 0.61
CA SER A 60 0.41 -2.49 0.11
C SER A 60 0.42 -2.53 -1.42
N ILE A 61 -0.21 -1.55 -2.04
CA ILE A 61 -0.28 -1.44 -3.50
C ILE A 61 0.56 -0.25 -3.93
N ILE A 62 1.49 -0.48 -4.84
CA ILE A 62 2.32 0.56 -5.43
C ILE A 62 1.93 0.69 -6.90
N SER A 63 1.40 1.86 -7.25
CA SER A 63 1.07 2.20 -8.63
C SER A 63 2.29 2.86 -9.26
N VAL A 64 2.91 2.17 -10.20
CA VAL A 64 4.14 2.64 -10.84
C VAL A 64 4.21 2.07 -12.25
N GLY A 65 4.67 2.89 -13.20
CA GLY A 65 4.82 2.46 -14.59
C GLY A 65 6.05 1.58 -14.79
N ALA A 66 5.93 0.57 -15.63
CA ALA A 66 7.08 -0.21 -16.07
C ALA A 66 8.06 0.71 -16.81
N GLY A 67 9.34 0.57 -16.48
CA GLY A 67 10.37 1.38 -17.13
C GLY A 67 10.43 2.83 -16.66
N ASN A 68 9.81 3.17 -15.52
CA ASN A 68 9.92 4.53 -14.99
C ASN A 68 11.39 4.87 -14.67
N THR A 69 11.74 6.16 -14.84
CA THR A 69 13.11 6.63 -14.63
C THR A 69 13.31 7.34 -13.29
N TYR A 70 12.29 7.35 -12.44
CA TYR A 70 12.33 8.06 -11.16
C TYR A 70 12.93 7.23 -10.02
N GLY A 71 13.21 5.96 -10.26
CA GLY A 71 13.69 5.06 -9.20
C GLY A 71 12.58 4.59 -8.25
N HIS A 72 11.35 4.60 -8.70
CA HIS A 72 10.20 4.11 -7.95
C HIS A 72 9.84 2.68 -8.35
N PRO A 73 9.44 1.85 -7.41
CA PRO A 73 9.50 2.05 -5.97
C PRO A 73 10.94 1.93 -5.46
N ALA A 74 11.25 2.71 -4.43
CA ALA A 74 12.57 2.69 -3.82
C ALA A 74 12.78 1.43 -2.98
N VAL A 75 14.00 0.91 -2.95
CA VAL A 75 14.34 -0.29 -2.18
C VAL A 75 14.05 -0.07 -0.69
N GLN A 76 14.37 1.10 -0.15
CA GLN A 76 14.12 1.43 1.24
C GLN A 76 12.64 1.31 1.61
N THR A 77 11.78 1.76 0.72
CA THR A 77 10.32 1.71 0.93
C THR A 77 9.82 0.26 0.89
N LEU A 78 10.31 -0.51 -0.08
CA LEU A 78 9.97 -1.94 -0.17
C LEU A 78 10.42 -2.71 1.08
N GLN A 79 11.62 -2.43 1.56
CA GLN A 79 12.14 -3.07 2.78
C GLN A 79 11.31 -2.69 4.01
N ALA A 80 10.92 -1.44 4.13
CA ALA A 80 10.10 -0.99 5.26
C ALA A 80 8.74 -1.69 5.27
N LEU A 81 8.08 -1.80 4.12
CA LEU A 81 6.81 -2.52 4.01
C LEU A 81 6.96 -4.01 4.31
N ALA A 82 8.04 -4.63 3.86
CA ALA A 82 8.32 -6.03 4.13
C ALA A 82 8.52 -6.28 5.63
N ARG A 83 9.21 -5.39 6.33
CA ARG A 83 9.41 -5.49 7.79
C ARG A 83 8.10 -5.40 8.55
N LEU A 84 7.11 -4.70 8.01
CA LEU A 84 5.78 -4.63 8.60
C LEU A 84 4.94 -5.87 8.29
N GLY A 85 5.46 -6.80 7.50
CA GLY A 85 4.72 -8.00 7.11
C GLY A 85 3.68 -7.75 6.03
N SER A 86 3.77 -6.64 5.32
CA SER A 86 2.82 -6.30 4.28
C SER A 86 3.09 -7.07 2.99
N GLU A 87 2.04 -7.58 2.36
CA GLU A 87 2.12 -8.14 1.02
C GLU A 87 2.18 -6.99 0.02
N VAL A 88 3.28 -6.89 -0.73
CA VAL A 88 3.49 -5.77 -1.66
C VAL A 88 3.12 -6.17 -3.09
N LEU A 89 2.23 -5.40 -3.69
CA LEU A 89 1.78 -5.57 -5.07
C LEU A 89 2.24 -4.35 -5.87
N ARG A 90 2.84 -4.57 -7.03
CA ARG A 90 3.44 -3.50 -7.84
C ARG A 90 2.91 -3.57 -9.26
N THR A 91 2.33 -2.49 -9.75
CA THR A 91 1.77 -2.48 -11.11
C THR A 91 2.83 -2.58 -12.20
N ASP A 92 4.08 -2.21 -11.94
CA ASP A 92 5.17 -2.36 -12.91
C ASP A 92 5.57 -3.82 -13.16
N ILE A 93 5.37 -4.68 -12.17
CA ILE A 93 5.67 -6.11 -12.25
C ILE A 93 4.40 -6.93 -12.47
N ASP A 94 3.37 -6.62 -11.69
CA ASP A 94 2.14 -7.43 -11.62
C ASP A 94 1.10 -7.01 -12.67
N GLY A 95 1.29 -5.86 -13.32
CA GLY A 95 0.28 -5.26 -14.16
C GLY A 95 -0.89 -4.75 -13.33
N ALA A 96 -2.08 -4.77 -13.88
CA ALA A 96 -3.26 -4.38 -13.13
C ALA A 96 -3.46 -5.32 -11.94
N VAL A 97 -3.83 -4.75 -10.80
CA VAL A 97 -4.04 -5.48 -9.55
C VAL A 97 -5.46 -5.26 -9.08
N ALA A 98 -6.14 -6.33 -8.70
CA ALA A 98 -7.45 -6.28 -8.09
C ALA A 98 -7.44 -7.01 -6.75
N VAL A 99 -8.05 -6.39 -5.75
CA VAL A 99 -8.22 -7.01 -4.43
C VAL A 99 -9.71 -7.16 -4.18
N GLN A 100 -10.12 -8.37 -3.89
CA GLN A 100 -11.51 -8.69 -3.56
C GLN A 100 -11.58 -9.12 -2.10
N VAL A 101 -12.58 -8.62 -1.38
CA VAL A 101 -12.78 -8.94 0.02
C VAL A 101 -14.09 -9.70 0.17
N ARG A 102 -14.04 -10.86 0.82
CA ARG A 102 -15.22 -11.65 1.14
C ARG A 102 -14.99 -12.42 2.44
N ASN A 103 -15.89 -12.25 3.41
CA ASN A 103 -15.79 -12.93 4.71
C ASN A 103 -14.44 -12.72 5.38
N HIS A 104 -13.93 -11.48 5.38
CA HIS A 104 -12.63 -11.10 5.95
C HIS A 104 -11.43 -11.78 5.28
N GLN A 105 -11.62 -12.36 4.10
CA GLN A 105 -10.56 -12.92 3.29
C GLN A 105 -10.28 -12.03 2.10
N PHE A 106 -9.00 -11.87 1.77
CA PHE A 106 -8.57 -11.04 0.65
C PHE A 106 -8.08 -11.94 -0.47
N THR A 107 -8.65 -11.75 -1.65
CA THR A 107 -8.20 -12.42 -2.88
C THR A 107 -7.51 -11.39 -3.75
N VAL A 108 -6.28 -11.67 -4.15
CA VAL A 108 -5.49 -10.79 -5.00
C VAL A 108 -5.39 -11.41 -6.38
N ARG A 109 -5.72 -10.61 -7.40
CA ARG A 109 -5.55 -10.99 -8.80
C ARG A 109 -4.60 -10.01 -9.47
N ARG A 110 -3.71 -10.53 -10.28
CA ARG A 110 -2.73 -9.77 -11.03
C ARG A 110 -2.90 -10.08 -12.52
N ALA A 111 -2.81 -9.04 -13.36
CA ALA A 111 -2.86 -9.23 -14.81
C ALA A 111 -1.66 -10.00 -15.31
N LYS A 112 -0.50 -9.83 -14.66
CA LYS A 112 0.75 -10.54 -14.96
C LYS A 112 1.13 -11.36 -13.73
N GLY A 113 0.67 -12.60 -13.65
CA GLY A 113 1.07 -13.41 -12.53
C GLY A 113 -0.04 -14.27 -11.98
N ARG A 114 0.05 -14.59 -10.71
CA ARG A 114 -0.75 -15.60 -10.05
C ARG A 114 -1.97 -15.03 -9.36
N PHE A 115 -3.00 -15.83 -9.28
CA PHE A 115 -4.08 -15.66 -8.34
C PHE A 115 -3.58 -16.01 -6.94
N ASN A 116 -3.75 -15.10 -5.99
CA ASN A 116 -3.37 -15.31 -4.61
C ASN A 116 -4.58 -15.15 -3.70
N LEU A 117 -4.78 -16.13 -2.82
CA LEU A 117 -5.72 -15.99 -1.72
C LEU A 117 -4.92 -15.66 -0.46
N ILE A 118 -5.21 -14.50 0.12
CA ILE A 118 -4.57 -14.05 1.34
C ILE A 118 -5.65 -14.05 2.43
N ARG A 119 -5.36 -14.77 3.53
CA ARG A 119 -6.30 -14.91 4.63
C ARG A 119 -5.77 -14.27 5.89
N TRP A 120 -6.61 -13.43 6.49
CA TRP A 120 -6.38 -12.89 7.81
C TRP A 120 -7.59 -13.23 8.66
N GLY A 121 -7.39 -14.07 9.64
CA GLY A 121 -8.46 -14.51 10.53
C GLY A 121 -8.36 -13.93 11.90
#